data_9306c654bd31db25c5ca360d5e0b7638
#
_entry.id   9306c654bd31db25c5ca360d5e0b7638
#
_cell.length_a   1.000
_cell.length_b   1.000
_cell.length_c   1.000
_cell.angle_alpha   90.00
_cell.angle_beta   90.00
_cell.angle_gamma   90.00
#
_symmetry.space_group_name_H-M   'P 1'
#
loop_
_entity.id
_entity.type
_entity.pdbx_description
1 polymer ?
#
loop_
_entity_poly.entity_id
_entity_poly.type
_entity_poly.pdbx_seq_one_letter_code
_entity_poly.pdbx_strand_id
1 'polypeptide(L)'
;MAEATQRAVDLYQGGVILVPGGVKIRDQAKLRSAATDRLAWQAVFGSGEDREAARWLIWELGQVTGSRPASINDLYLARGRGECGGFTVPAMNVRMMAYDTARAIFRAARSGKAGAIILEIARSEIAYTEQRPAEYVSVMIAAALREGYALPLFIQGDHCQVNQKKYQADPEGEIGEVKKLIAEEVGAGFYNIDVDTSTLVDLSRSSLSQQQRLNYERAAEITGFIRRQEPQGITVSVGAEIGEVGMKNSTVEELHAFMQGYNQALAALGGSVGISKISVQTGTSHGGVVLADGSIADVKLDLQALAALSEVAREQYGLAGAVQHGASTLPANAFGNFPRIETAEIHLATNFQNIIFDHPRLPAELRQRLRSWVDENAAGERKSGDTNEQFYYKARKKAIGPFKQDLWSLPEDIRGAIAGDLEKTFAFLFEQLNVNGTEDQVNRFIQAPIQHHAALKPVLVAAADDPDAGE
;
A
#
# COMPACT_ATOMS: atom_id res chain seq x y z
N MET A 1 -4.99 22.19 -21.77
CA MET A 1 -5.50 20.84 -21.50
C MET A 1 -5.73 19.99 -22.75
N ALA A 2 -6.57 20.36 -23.73
CA ALA A 2 -6.79 19.54 -24.95
C ALA A 2 -5.51 19.27 -25.74
N GLU A 3 -4.66 20.27 -25.94
CA GLU A 3 -3.35 20.11 -26.59
C GLU A 3 -2.39 19.22 -25.79
N ALA A 4 -2.36 19.34 -24.45
CA ALA A 4 -1.54 18.49 -23.61
C ALA A 4 -1.99 17.02 -23.68
N THR A 5 -3.30 16.78 -23.67
CA THR A 5 -3.87 15.43 -23.86
C THR A 5 -3.50 14.86 -25.24
N GLN A 6 -3.56 15.68 -26.30
CA GLN A 6 -3.15 15.23 -27.63
C GLN A 6 -1.66 14.89 -27.66
N ARG A 7 -0.79 15.73 -27.06
CA ARG A 7 0.67 15.40 -26.95
C ARG A 7 0.92 14.07 -26.22
N ALA A 8 0.17 13.80 -25.14
CA ALA A 8 0.29 12.52 -24.42
C ALA A 8 -0.13 11.34 -25.31
N VAL A 9 -1.22 11.44 -26.04
CA VAL A 9 -1.71 10.41 -26.98
C VAL A 9 -0.72 10.20 -28.15
N ASP A 10 -0.10 11.27 -28.66
CA ASP A 10 0.84 11.22 -29.76
C ASP A 10 2.11 10.40 -29.43
N LEU A 11 2.44 10.20 -28.14
CA LEU A 11 3.50 9.28 -27.71
C LEU A 11 3.30 7.87 -28.28
N TYR A 12 2.05 7.45 -28.46
CA TYR A 12 1.68 6.13 -28.96
C TYR A 12 1.60 6.03 -30.48
N GLN A 13 1.90 7.11 -31.24
CA GLN A 13 2.00 7.10 -32.71
C GLN A 13 0.79 6.43 -33.38
N GLY A 14 -0.42 6.84 -33.02
CA GLY A 14 -1.67 6.30 -33.55
C GLY A 14 -2.13 4.96 -32.96
N GLY A 15 -1.33 4.33 -32.08
CA GLY A 15 -1.73 3.12 -31.35
C GLY A 15 -2.82 3.37 -30.29
N VAL A 16 -2.97 4.62 -29.85
CA VAL A 16 -4.04 5.11 -28.99
C VAL A 16 -4.67 6.32 -29.68
N ILE A 17 -5.98 6.45 -29.58
CA ILE A 17 -6.73 7.61 -30.10
C ILE A 17 -7.75 8.09 -29.08
N LEU A 18 -8.03 9.38 -29.09
CA LEU A 18 -9.16 9.96 -28.36
C LEU A 18 -10.48 9.61 -29.07
N VAL A 19 -11.48 9.29 -28.26
CA VAL A 19 -12.87 9.08 -28.69
C VAL A 19 -13.81 9.83 -27.73
N PRO A 20 -15.06 10.08 -28.11
CA PRO A 20 -16.02 10.65 -27.16
C PRO A 20 -16.12 9.82 -25.88
N GLY A 21 -15.83 10.46 -24.75
CA GLY A 21 -15.91 9.84 -23.43
C GLY A 21 -14.67 9.05 -22.98
N GLY A 22 -13.54 9.08 -23.72
CA GLY A 22 -12.32 8.39 -23.28
C GLY A 22 -11.32 8.12 -24.39
N VAL A 23 -10.75 6.91 -24.38
CA VAL A 23 -9.70 6.49 -25.33
C VAL A 23 -10.04 5.16 -25.98
N LYS A 24 -9.49 4.92 -27.17
CA LYS A 24 -9.53 3.63 -27.85
C LYS A 24 -8.12 3.18 -28.20
N ILE A 25 -7.80 1.93 -27.86
CA ILE A 25 -6.55 1.28 -28.20
C ILE A 25 -6.70 0.64 -29.58
N ARG A 26 -5.83 1.00 -30.51
CA ARG A 26 -5.72 0.43 -31.85
C ARG A 26 -4.61 -0.60 -31.94
N ASP A 27 -3.56 -0.42 -31.13
CA ASP A 27 -2.39 -1.32 -31.08
C ASP A 27 -1.97 -1.53 -29.64
N GLN A 28 -2.28 -2.69 -29.08
CA GLN A 28 -1.89 -3.05 -27.71
C GLN A 28 -0.38 -3.16 -27.51
N ALA A 29 0.39 -3.50 -28.55
CA ALA A 29 1.85 -3.59 -28.44
C ALA A 29 2.48 -2.24 -28.11
N LYS A 30 1.85 -1.14 -28.53
CA LYS A 30 2.30 0.22 -28.20
C LYS A 30 2.21 0.53 -26.70
N LEU A 31 1.29 -0.07 -25.96
CA LEU A 31 1.22 0.08 -24.50
C LEU A 31 2.42 -0.56 -23.81
N ARG A 32 3.03 -1.56 -24.41
CA ARG A 32 4.22 -2.26 -23.87
C ARG A 32 5.54 -1.67 -24.38
N SER A 33 5.50 -0.48 -24.96
CA SER A 33 6.67 0.20 -25.52
C SER A 33 7.19 1.33 -24.63
N ALA A 34 8.30 1.93 -25.00
CA ALA A 34 8.86 3.12 -24.36
C ALA A 34 7.89 4.34 -24.35
N ALA A 35 6.78 4.29 -25.09
CA ALA A 35 5.74 5.32 -25.01
C ALA A 35 5.15 5.39 -23.59
N THR A 36 4.84 4.24 -23.00
CA THR A 36 4.31 4.16 -21.63
C THR A 36 5.37 4.58 -20.60
N ASP A 37 6.65 4.24 -20.82
CA ASP A 37 7.75 4.69 -19.94
C ASP A 37 7.83 6.23 -19.93
N ARG A 38 7.73 6.89 -21.09
CA ARG A 38 7.69 8.36 -21.21
C ARG A 38 6.43 8.95 -20.59
N LEU A 39 5.29 8.32 -20.78
CA LEU A 39 4.03 8.77 -20.18
C LEU A 39 4.09 8.69 -18.63
N ALA A 40 4.63 7.60 -18.08
CA ALA A 40 4.87 7.47 -16.64
C ALA A 40 5.83 8.55 -16.11
N TRP A 41 6.90 8.83 -16.83
CA TRP A 41 7.81 9.92 -16.50
C TRP A 41 7.09 11.27 -16.45
N GLN A 42 6.26 11.58 -17.46
CA GLN A 42 5.49 12.82 -17.50
C GLN A 42 4.47 12.91 -16.35
N ALA A 43 3.85 11.80 -15.95
CA ALA A 43 2.91 11.74 -14.84
C ALA A 43 3.57 12.05 -13.47
N VAL A 44 4.89 11.82 -13.33
CA VAL A 44 5.66 12.07 -12.11
C VAL A 44 6.40 13.41 -12.18
N PHE A 45 7.22 13.61 -13.20
CA PHE A 45 8.15 14.74 -13.30
C PHE A 45 7.71 15.85 -14.25
N GLY A 46 6.61 15.66 -14.98
CA GLY A 46 5.99 16.70 -15.79
C GLY A 46 5.45 17.85 -14.94
N SER A 47 5.07 18.93 -15.59
CA SER A 47 4.51 20.11 -14.91
C SER A 47 3.17 20.52 -15.52
N GLY A 48 2.34 21.19 -14.73
CA GLY A 48 1.08 21.78 -15.18
C GLY A 48 0.21 20.79 -15.95
N GLU A 49 -0.31 21.24 -17.09
CA GLU A 49 -1.24 20.48 -17.92
C GLU A 49 -0.66 19.19 -18.52
N ASP A 50 0.66 19.11 -18.76
CA ASP A 50 1.27 17.91 -19.33
C ASP A 50 1.27 16.76 -18.31
N ARG A 51 1.56 17.05 -17.04
CA ARG A 51 1.48 16.06 -15.97
C ARG A 51 0.05 15.55 -15.79
N GLU A 52 -0.89 16.45 -15.71
CA GLU A 52 -2.29 16.09 -15.51
C GLU A 52 -2.85 15.31 -16.73
N ALA A 53 -2.49 15.69 -17.94
CA ALA A 53 -2.88 14.97 -19.15
C ALA A 53 -2.29 13.56 -19.19
N ALA A 54 -1.03 13.39 -18.75
CA ALA A 54 -0.41 12.09 -18.64
C ALA A 54 -1.12 11.18 -17.61
N ARG A 55 -1.46 11.72 -16.43
CA ARG A 55 -2.21 11.00 -15.39
C ARG A 55 -3.60 10.60 -15.87
N TRP A 56 -4.32 11.51 -16.51
CA TRP A 56 -5.62 11.23 -17.10
C TRP A 56 -5.54 10.12 -18.16
N LEU A 57 -4.59 10.21 -19.09
CA LEU A 57 -4.43 9.20 -20.13
C LEU A 57 -4.10 7.83 -19.56
N ILE A 58 -3.20 7.76 -18.56
CA ILE A 58 -2.88 6.51 -17.86
C ILE A 58 -4.13 5.91 -17.22
N TRP A 59 -4.94 6.73 -16.54
CA TRP A 59 -6.19 6.30 -15.94
C TRP A 59 -7.14 5.70 -16.98
N GLU A 60 -7.41 6.43 -18.06
CA GLU A 60 -8.34 5.98 -19.13
C GLU A 60 -7.82 4.70 -19.83
N LEU A 61 -6.52 4.60 -20.05
CA LEU A 61 -5.91 3.35 -20.57
C LEU A 61 -6.11 2.18 -19.60
N GLY A 62 -5.94 2.41 -18.32
CA GLY A 62 -6.24 1.42 -17.27
C GLY A 62 -7.70 0.95 -17.33
N GLN A 63 -8.66 1.89 -17.50
CA GLN A 63 -10.08 1.56 -17.59
C GLN A 63 -10.40 0.62 -18.75
N VAL A 64 -9.81 0.84 -19.91
CA VAL A 64 -10.10 0.03 -21.12
C VAL A 64 -9.30 -1.26 -21.22
N THR A 65 -8.20 -1.40 -20.48
CA THR A 65 -7.36 -2.62 -20.48
C THR A 65 -7.73 -3.61 -19.38
N GLY A 66 -8.47 -3.20 -18.37
CA GLY A 66 -8.72 -4.00 -17.17
C GLY A 66 -7.71 -3.78 -16.02
N SER A 67 -6.60 -3.05 -16.27
CA SER A 67 -5.60 -2.66 -15.26
C SER A 67 -6.09 -1.46 -14.45
N ARG A 68 -7.28 -1.57 -13.85
CA ARG A 68 -7.95 -0.46 -13.18
C ARG A 68 -8.01 -0.66 -11.68
N PRO A 69 -7.95 0.42 -10.89
CA PRO A 69 -8.12 0.32 -9.44
C PRO A 69 -9.41 -0.38 -9.05
N ALA A 70 -9.34 -1.24 -8.04
CA ALA A 70 -10.47 -2.01 -7.54
C ALA A 70 -10.36 -2.24 -6.03
N SER A 71 -11.50 -2.56 -5.41
CA SER A 71 -11.55 -3.02 -4.03
C SER A 71 -11.39 -4.54 -3.96
N ILE A 72 -10.61 -5.02 -2.98
CA ILE A 72 -10.49 -6.46 -2.66
C ILE A 72 -11.63 -6.93 -1.73
N ASN A 73 -12.52 -6.04 -1.30
CA ASN A 73 -13.56 -6.29 -0.30
C ASN A 73 -14.31 -7.61 -0.53
N ASP A 74 -14.82 -7.83 -1.74
CA ASP A 74 -15.68 -8.97 -2.02
C ASP A 74 -14.93 -10.31 -1.99
N LEU A 75 -13.65 -10.32 -2.38
CA LEU A 75 -12.77 -11.48 -2.19
C LEU A 75 -12.54 -11.77 -0.70
N TYR A 76 -12.35 -10.73 0.10
CA TYR A 76 -12.16 -10.85 1.55
C TYR A 76 -13.42 -11.35 2.26
N LEU A 77 -14.57 -10.82 1.89
CA LEU A 77 -15.84 -11.32 2.43
C LEU A 77 -16.13 -12.77 1.99
N ALA A 78 -15.80 -13.15 0.74
CA ALA A 78 -15.90 -14.53 0.27
C ALA A 78 -14.99 -15.46 1.09
N ARG A 79 -13.79 -15.00 1.42
CA ARG A 79 -12.87 -15.73 2.30
C ARG A 79 -13.44 -15.88 3.71
N GLY A 80 -14.04 -14.83 4.28
CA GLY A 80 -14.73 -14.89 5.58
C GLY A 80 -15.90 -15.87 5.60
N ARG A 81 -16.55 -16.11 4.45
CA ARG A 81 -17.59 -17.13 4.30
C ARG A 81 -17.06 -18.53 3.99
N GLY A 82 -15.75 -18.71 3.88
CA GLY A 82 -15.13 -19.99 3.54
C GLY A 82 -15.28 -20.42 2.07
N GLU A 83 -15.62 -19.49 1.17
CA GLU A 83 -15.77 -19.76 -0.27
C GLU A 83 -14.43 -19.85 -1.01
N CYS A 84 -13.38 -19.31 -0.43
CA CYS A 84 -12.00 -19.39 -0.89
C CYS A 84 -11.03 -19.27 0.30
N GLY A 85 -9.76 -19.68 0.10
CA GLY A 85 -8.72 -19.63 1.13
C GLY A 85 -7.46 -20.36 0.68
N GLY A 86 -6.56 -20.68 1.62
CA GLY A 86 -5.31 -21.40 1.34
C GLY A 86 -4.22 -20.49 0.73
N PHE A 87 -4.40 -19.19 0.70
CA PHE A 87 -3.41 -18.20 0.27
C PHE A 87 -3.39 -17.01 1.22
N THR A 88 -2.29 -16.28 1.27
CA THR A 88 -2.16 -15.02 2.02
C THR A 88 -1.81 -13.90 1.05
N VAL A 89 -2.58 -12.82 1.07
CA VAL A 89 -2.38 -11.67 0.16
C VAL A 89 -1.13 -10.89 0.58
N PRO A 90 -0.11 -10.73 -0.29
CA PRO A 90 0.98 -9.80 -0.02
C PRO A 90 0.54 -8.37 -0.31
N ALA A 91 0.58 -7.50 0.70
CA ALA A 91 0.51 -6.07 0.54
C ALA A 91 1.94 -5.52 0.43
N MET A 92 2.29 -5.12 -0.78
CA MET A 92 3.65 -4.72 -1.15
C MET A 92 3.77 -3.21 -1.18
N ASN A 93 4.56 -2.68 -0.27
CA ASN A 93 4.77 -1.25 -0.11
C ASN A 93 5.84 -0.76 -1.11
N VAL A 94 5.43 0.10 -2.05
CA VAL A 94 6.27 0.55 -3.17
C VAL A 94 6.78 1.98 -2.94
N ARG A 95 7.92 2.09 -2.27
CA ARG A 95 8.52 3.38 -1.87
C ARG A 95 9.52 3.95 -2.87
N MET A 96 10.41 3.11 -3.38
CA MET A 96 11.62 3.52 -4.11
C MET A 96 11.61 2.95 -5.52
N MET A 97 12.05 3.74 -6.53
CA MET A 97 12.00 3.36 -7.95
C MET A 97 10.63 2.80 -8.34
N ALA A 98 9.56 3.51 -7.93
CA ALA A 98 8.20 2.97 -7.88
C ALA A 98 7.74 2.34 -9.20
N TYR A 99 8.09 2.93 -10.34
CA TYR A 99 7.73 2.40 -11.64
C TYR A 99 8.44 1.07 -11.96
N ASP A 100 9.77 1.01 -11.76
CA ASP A 100 10.54 -0.22 -12.02
C ASP A 100 10.19 -1.33 -11.01
N THR A 101 9.95 -0.96 -9.75
CA THR A 101 9.50 -1.89 -8.70
C THR A 101 8.13 -2.47 -9.03
N ALA A 102 7.14 -1.64 -9.39
CA ALA A 102 5.81 -2.09 -9.78
C ALA A 102 5.85 -2.97 -11.04
N ARG A 103 6.69 -2.63 -12.02
CA ARG A 103 6.91 -3.46 -13.21
C ARG A 103 7.44 -4.85 -12.83
N ALA A 104 8.40 -4.93 -11.89
CA ALA A 104 8.92 -6.21 -11.40
C ALA A 104 7.81 -7.04 -10.70
N ILE A 105 6.96 -6.40 -9.90
CA ILE A 105 5.77 -7.04 -9.29
C ILE A 105 4.87 -7.63 -10.39
N PHE A 106 4.51 -6.83 -11.40
CA PHE A 106 3.58 -7.29 -12.44
C PHE A 106 4.17 -8.36 -13.36
N ARG A 107 5.50 -8.37 -13.61
CA ARG A 107 6.14 -9.49 -14.33
C ARG A 107 6.05 -10.79 -13.53
N ALA A 108 6.38 -10.75 -12.25
CA ALA A 108 6.25 -11.91 -11.36
C ALA A 108 4.79 -12.37 -11.27
N ALA A 109 3.84 -11.45 -11.10
CA ALA A 109 2.42 -11.74 -11.00
C ALA A 109 1.87 -12.41 -12.28
N ARG A 110 2.22 -11.88 -13.44
CA ARG A 110 1.83 -12.50 -14.72
C ARG A 110 2.39 -13.90 -14.90
N SER A 111 3.66 -14.09 -14.55
CA SER A 111 4.30 -15.42 -14.64
C SER A 111 3.60 -16.46 -13.76
N GLY A 112 3.24 -16.06 -12.53
CA GLY A 112 2.55 -16.91 -11.57
C GLY A 112 1.02 -16.92 -11.69
N LYS A 113 0.40 -16.12 -12.59
CA LYS A 113 -1.05 -15.86 -12.60
C LYS A 113 -1.57 -15.41 -11.22
N ALA A 114 -0.81 -14.56 -10.55
CA ALA A 114 -1.15 -14.02 -9.25
C ALA A 114 -2.05 -12.79 -9.41
N GLY A 115 -3.31 -12.89 -8.97
CA GLY A 115 -4.26 -11.79 -9.01
C GLY A 115 -4.51 -11.16 -7.64
N ALA A 116 -4.44 -11.94 -6.56
CA ALA A 116 -4.67 -11.47 -5.19
C ALA A 116 -3.39 -10.86 -4.60
N ILE A 117 -3.01 -9.68 -5.09
CA ILE A 117 -1.85 -8.91 -4.67
C ILE A 117 -2.24 -7.44 -4.45
N ILE A 118 -1.71 -6.80 -3.42
CA ILE A 118 -1.95 -5.41 -3.08
C ILE A 118 -0.66 -4.60 -3.28
N LEU A 119 -0.80 -3.37 -3.79
CA LEU A 119 0.26 -2.36 -3.82
C LEU A 119 -0.13 -1.25 -2.85
N GLU A 120 0.76 -0.87 -1.95
CA GLU A 120 0.42 0.04 -0.87
C GLU A 120 1.45 1.13 -0.62
N ILE A 121 1.02 2.17 0.08
CA ILE A 121 1.86 3.21 0.64
C ILE A 121 1.20 3.75 1.92
N ALA A 122 2.01 4.02 2.96
CA ALA A 122 1.52 4.54 4.22
C ALA A 122 1.50 6.07 4.27
N ARG A 123 0.71 6.63 5.21
CA ARG A 123 0.60 8.09 5.42
C ARG A 123 1.96 8.78 5.56
N SER A 124 2.86 8.25 6.40
CA SER A 124 4.21 8.80 6.58
C SER A 124 5.08 8.69 5.35
N GLU A 125 4.88 7.63 4.56
CA GLU A 125 5.68 7.34 3.38
C GLU A 125 5.34 8.24 2.20
N ILE A 126 4.07 8.63 2.07
CA ILE A 126 3.63 9.64 1.11
C ILE A 126 4.48 10.91 1.25
N ALA A 127 4.77 11.32 2.51
CA ALA A 127 5.58 12.50 2.78
C ALA A 127 7.04 12.35 2.33
N TYR A 128 7.77 11.35 2.86
CA TYR A 128 9.20 11.26 2.60
C TYR A 128 9.57 10.66 1.23
N THR A 129 8.65 10.01 0.55
CA THR A 129 8.86 9.54 -0.84
C THR A 129 8.39 10.57 -1.88
N GLU A 130 7.67 11.61 -1.43
CA GLU A 130 7.02 12.60 -2.29
C GLU A 130 6.08 11.96 -3.33
N GLN A 131 5.39 10.88 -2.95
CA GLN A 131 4.46 10.15 -3.81
C GLN A 131 3.02 10.40 -3.38
N ARG A 132 2.40 11.52 -3.83
CA ARG A 132 0.98 11.78 -3.56
C ARG A 132 0.09 10.70 -4.21
N PRO A 133 -1.12 10.45 -3.67
CA PRO A 133 -2.02 9.38 -4.15
C PRO A 133 -2.25 9.36 -5.65
N ALA A 134 -2.50 10.50 -6.28
CA ALA A 134 -2.72 10.58 -7.74
C ALA A 134 -1.47 10.18 -8.56
N GLU A 135 -0.27 10.48 -8.06
CA GLU A 135 0.99 10.03 -8.67
C GLU A 135 1.15 8.52 -8.52
N TYR A 136 0.96 8.02 -7.28
CA TYR A 136 1.12 6.61 -6.97
C TYR A 136 0.23 5.74 -7.86
N VAL A 137 -1.06 6.03 -7.92
CA VAL A 137 -2.02 5.31 -8.78
C VAL A 137 -1.59 5.35 -10.25
N SER A 138 -1.19 6.52 -10.75
CA SER A 138 -0.75 6.67 -12.14
C SER A 138 0.47 5.79 -12.44
N VAL A 139 1.43 5.72 -11.52
CA VAL A 139 2.63 4.89 -11.66
C VAL A 139 2.28 3.41 -11.65
N MET A 140 1.40 2.97 -10.75
CA MET A 140 0.96 1.56 -10.67
C MET A 140 0.22 1.13 -11.95
N ILE A 141 -0.72 1.94 -12.43
CA ILE A 141 -1.44 1.67 -13.68
C ILE A 141 -0.46 1.64 -14.88
N ALA A 142 0.42 2.64 -15.01
CA ALA A 142 1.39 2.68 -16.09
C ALA A 142 2.32 1.46 -16.11
N ALA A 143 2.76 0.98 -14.93
CA ALA A 143 3.56 -0.23 -14.81
C ALA A 143 2.77 -1.48 -15.24
N ALA A 144 1.50 -1.60 -14.85
CA ALA A 144 0.61 -2.68 -15.28
C ALA A 144 0.44 -2.69 -16.81
N LEU A 145 0.14 -1.52 -17.41
CA LEU A 145 0.03 -1.34 -18.86
C LEU A 145 1.34 -1.77 -19.58
N ARG A 146 2.48 -1.32 -19.07
CA ARG A 146 3.80 -1.60 -19.65
C ARG A 146 4.11 -3.10 -19.67
N GLU A 147 3.75 -3.79 -18.61
CA GLU A 147 3.98 -5.24 -18.49
C GLU A 147 2.78 -6.06 -19.02
N GLY A 148 1.66 -5.43 -19.39
CA GLY A 148 0.45 -6.09 -19.90
C GLY A 148 -0.25 -6.95 -18.85
N TYR A 149 -0.23 -6.50 -17.60
CA TYR A 149 -1.03 -7.06 -16.53
C TYR A 149 -2.45 -6.47 -16.63
N ALA A 150 -3.43 -7.29 -16.95
CA ALA A 150 -4.80 -6.86 -17.31
C ALA A 150 -5.85 -7.30 -16.26
N LEU A 151 -5.45 -7.39 -15.00
CA LEU A 151 -6.32 -7.68 -13.87
C LEU A 151 -6.59 -6.41 -13.05
N PRO A 152 -7.65 -6.41 -12.21
CA PRO A 152 -7.89 -5.36 -11.23
C PRO A 152 -6.66 -5.07 -10.36
N LEU A 153 -6.41 -3.80 -10.08
CA LEU A 153 -5.30 -3.33 -9.25
C LEU A 153 -5.83 -3.00 -7.86
N PHE A 154 -5.42 -3.75 -6.85
CA PHE A 154 -5.73 -3.44 -5.46
C PHE A 154 -4.67 -2.48 -4.94
N ILE A 155 -5.04 -1.20 -4.81
CA ILE A 155 -4.18 -0.13 -4.28
C ILE A 155 -4.69 0.24 -2.90
N GLN A 156 -3.79 0.28 -1.92
CA GLN A 156 -4.11 0.40 -0.50
C GLN A 156 -3.42 1.59 0.15
N GLY A 157 -4.20 2.39 0.91
CA GLY A 157 -3.66 3.29 1.92
C GLY A 157 -3.33 2.48 3.17
N ASP A 158 -2.05 2.20 3.36
CA ASP A 158 -1.52 1.47 4.51
C ASP A 158 -1.39 2.44 5.69
N HIS A 159 -1.73 1.99 6.89
CA HIS A 159 -1.65 2.80 8.10
C HIS A 159 -2.12 4.26 7.91
N CYS A 160 -3.42 4.47 7.60
CA CYS A 160 -4.04 5.77 7.78
C CYS A 160 -4.13 6.06 9.28
N GLN A 161 -2.96 6.18 9.90
CA GLN A 161 -2.77 6.17 11.34
C GLN A 161 -3.07 7.52 11.97
N VAL A 162 -3.74 7.48 13.12
CA VAL A 162 -3.92 8.63 14.01
C VAL A 162 -2.64 8.87 14.80
N ASN A 163 -2.09 10.08 14.71
CA ASN A 163 -0.96 10.47 15.53
C ASN A 163 -1.41 10.78 16.95
N GLN A 164 -0.97 9.97 17.92
CA GLN A 164 -1.41 10.08 19.31
C GLN A 164 -1.14 11.47 19.93
N LYS A 165 0.02 12.07 19.66
CA LYS A 165 0.38 13.38 20.23
C LYS A 165 -0.49 14.50 19.67
N LYS A 166 -0.75 14.48 18.34
CA LYS A 166 -1.65 15.44 17.70
C LYS A 166 -3.08 15.26 18.18
N TYR A 167 -3.53 14.01 18.30
CA TYR A 167 -4.86 13.68 18.82
C TYR A 167 -5.06 14.16 20.27
N GLN A 168 -4.05 14.02 21.14
CA GLN A 168 -4.11 14.54 22.52
C GLN A 168 -4.21 16.08 22.56
N ALA A 169 -3.58 16.77 21.61
CA ALA A 169 -3.63 18.23 21.52
C ALA A 169 -4.94 18.73 20.88
N ASP A 170 -5.39 18.10 19.80
CA ASP A 170 -6.62 18.46 19.07
C ASP A 170 -7.22 17.19 18.43
N PRO A 171 -8.12 16.47 19.12
CA PRO A 171 -8.70 15.24 18.63
C PRO A 171 -9.43 15.37 17.28
N GLU A 172 -10.24 16.41 17.14
CA GLU A 172 -11.05 16.60 15.92
C GLU A 172 -10.20 17.09 14.74
N GLY A 173 -9.17 17.88 15.01
CA GLY A 173 -8.18 18.32 14.02
C GLY A 173 -7.42 17.13 13.44
N GLU A 174 -6.91 16.22 14.28
CA GLU A 174 -6.16 15.05 13.81
C GLU A 174 -7.05 14.08 13.04
N ILE A 175 -8.26 13.78 13.52
CA ILE A 175 -9.23 12.96 12.78
C ILE A 175 -9.61 13.63 11.46
N GLY A 176 -9.72 14.94 11.43
CA GLY A 176 -9.95 15.74 10.21
C GLY A 176 -8.83 15.56 9.17
N GLU A 177 -7.57 15.57 9.58
CA GLU A 177 -6.42 15.35 8.69
C GLU A 177 -6.37 13.91 8.16
N VAL A 178 -6.65 12.90 8.98
CA VAL A 178 -6.79 11.51 8.53
C VAL A 178 -7.90 11.38 7.48
N LYS A 179 -9.09 11.93 7.75
CA LYS A 179 -10.20 11.91 6.78
C LYS A 179 -9.89 12.64 5.49
N LYS A 180 -9.14 13.74 5.55
CA LYS A 180 -8.72 14.49 4.37
C LYS A 180 -7.76 13.68 3.49
N LEU A 181 -6.80 12.98 4.08
CA LEU A 181 -5.94 12.05 3.36
C LEU A 181 -6.75 10.93 2.71
N ILE A 182 -7.63 10.28 3.46
CA ILE A 182 -8.48 9.20 2.95
C ILE A 182 -9.36 9.69 1.78
N ALA A 183 -9.90 10.91 1.85
CA ALA A 183 -10.67 11.48 0.73
C ALA A 183 -9.81 11.68 -0.52
N GLU A 184 -8.55 12.10 -0.37
CA GLU A 184 -7.59 12.20 -1.47
C GLU A 184 -7.25 10.81 -2.03
N GLU A 185 -7.00 9.82 -1.18
CA GLU A 185 -6.70 8.44 -1.57
C GLU A 185 -7.86 7.82 -2.35
N VAL A 186 -9.07 7.84 -1.79
CA VAL A 186 -10.26 7.29 -2.46
C VAL A 186 -10.53 8.03 -3.78
N GLY A 187 -10.39 9.34 -3.80
CA GLY A 187 -10.52 10.16 -5.02
C GLY A 187 -9.47 9.85 -6.09
N ALA A 188 -8.30 9.36 -5.69
CA ALA A 188 -7.22 8.94 -6.59
C ALA A 188 -7.36 7.49 -7.09
N GLY A 189 -8.17 6.65 -6.41
CA GLY A 189 -8.34 5.23 -6.77
C GLY A 189 -7.79 4.23 -5.75
N PHE A 190 -7.51 4.67 -4.53
CA PHE A 190 -7.22 3.76 -3.40
C PHE A 190 -8.57 3.23 -2.89
N TYR A 191 -8.91 2.02 -3.29
CA TYR A 191 -10.17 1.40 -2.88
C TYR A 191 -9.99 0.33 -1.80
N ASN A 192 -8.84 0.37 -1.12
CA ASN A 192 -8.50 -0.40 0.06
C ASN A 192 -7.82 0.55 1.05
N ILE A 193 -8.34 0.64 2.27
CA ILE A 193 -7.88 1.62 3.28
C ILE A 193 -7.73 0.92 4.63
N ASP A 194 -6.54 0.98 5.20
CA ASP A 194 -6.27 0.51 6.55
C ASP A 194 -6.35 1.67 7.53
N VAL A 195 -7.44 1.69 8.29
CA VAL A 195 -7.70 2.67 9.35
C VAL A 195 -6.97 2.23 10.60
N ASP A 196 -5.96 2.98 11.00
CA ASP A 196 -5.17 2.68 12.18
C ASP A 196 -5.42 3.73 13.27
N THR A 197 -6.25 3.34 14.23
CA THR A 197 -6.56 4.09 15.45
C THR A 197 -6.01 3.38 16.69
N SER A 198 -5.17 2.34 16.53
CA SER A 198 -4.61 1.53 17.60
C SER A 198 -3.73 2.33 18.57
N THR A 199 -3.12 3.42 18.11
CA THR A 199 -2.36 4.37 18.95
C THR A 199 -3.21 5.01 20.06
N LEU A 200 -4.55 4.93 19.97
CA LEU A 200 -5.48 5.45 20.97
C LEU A 200 -5.90 4.42 22.03
N VAL A 201 -5.36 3.19 21.98
CA VAL A 201 -5.58 2.17 23.00
C VAL A 201 -5.02 2.66 24.35
N ASP A 202 -5.85 2.60 25.40
CA ASP A 202 -5.48 3.06 26.75
C ASP A 202 -5.32 1.87 27.71
N LEU A 203 -4.12 1.32 27.78
CA LEU A 203 -3.80 0.17 28.64
C LEU A 203 -3.93 0.47 30.16
N SER A 204 -4.12 1.71 30.57
CA SER A 204 -4.35 2.08 31.98
C SER A 204 -5.76 1.73 32.47
N ARG A 205 -6.69 1.46 31.58
CA ARG A 205 -8.07 1.12 31.90
C ARG A 205 -8.21 -0.30 32.42
N SER A 206 -9.23 -0.52 33.26
CA SER A 206 -9.43 -1.79 33.97
C SER A 206 -10.04 -2.91 33.11
N SER A 207 -10.77 -2.59 32.04
CA SER A 207 -11.39 -3.57 31.17
C SER A 207 -10.94 -3.39 29.71
N LEU A 208 -10.88 -4.48 28.96
CA LEU A 208 -10.49 -4.47 27.55
C LEU A 208 -11.39 -3.56 26.69
N SER A 209 -12.71 -3.57 26.97
CA SER A 209 -13.65 -2.67 26.28
C SER A 209 -13.32 -1.19 26.51
N GLN A 210 -12.91 -0.83 27.74
CA GLN A 210 -12.49 0.54 28.03
C GLN A 210 -11.12 0.86 27.43
N GLN A 211 -10.20 -0.10 27.40
CA GLN A 211 -8.90 0.06 26.77
C GLN A 211 -9.03 0.33 25.26
N GLN A 212 -9.90 -0.41 24.58
CA GLN A 212 -10.13 -0.33 23.13
C GLN A 212 -11.13 0.77 22.74
N ARG A 213 -11.73 1.50 23.68
CA ARG A 213 -12.86 2.37 23.40
C ARG A 213 -12.58 3.42 22.33
N LEU A 214 -11.56 4.22 22.49
CA LEU A 214 -11.22 5.25 21.50
C LEU A 214 -10.82 4.64 20.16
N ASN A 215 -10.12 3.49 20.19
CA ASN A 215 -9.75 2.77 18.99
C ASN A 215 -11.00 2.40 18.18
N TYR A 216 -11.93 1.65 18.73
CA TYR A 216 -13.10 1.20 17.96
C TYR A 216 -14.10 2.33 17.63
N GLU A 217 -14.27 3.33 18.48
CA GLU A 217 -15.17 4.47 18.21
C GLU A 217 -14.67 5.29 17.03
N ARG A 218 -13.36 5.62 16.99
CA ARG A 218 -12.75 6.38 15.90
C ARG A 218 -12.62 5.55 14.61
N ALA A 219 -12.31 4.26 14.71
CA ALA A 219 -12.34 3.37 13.55
C ALA A 219 -13.73 3.32 12.89
N ALA A 220 -14.80 3.19 13.68
CA ALA A 220 -16.18 3.21 13.19
C ALA A 220 -16.55 4.56 12.55
N GLU A 221 -16.16 5.67 13.16
CA GLU A 221 -16.37 7.02 12.61
C GLU A 221 -15.70 7.20 11.25
N ILE A 222 -14.42 6.80 11.14
CA ILE A 222 -13.66 6.90 9.89
C ILE A 222 -14.23 5.94 8.84
N THR A 223 -14.64 4.71 9.22
CA THR A 223 -15.34 3.79 8.32
C THR A 223 -16.60 4.41 7.76
N GLY A 224 -17.45 5.00 8.61
CA GLY A 224 -18.65 5.72 8.18
C GLY A 224 -18.34 6.89 7.24
N PHE A 225 -17.21 7.57 7.43
CA PHE A 225 -16.73 8.59 6.51
C PHE A 225 -16.33 7.99 5.15
N ILE A 226 -15.55 6.90 5.12
CA ILE A 226 -15.14 6.21 3.88
C ILE A 226 -16.36 5.82 3.06
N ARG A 227 -17.39 5.22 3.68
CA ARG A 227 -18.64 4.81 2.99
C ARG A 227 -19.33 5.98 2.25
N ARG A 228 -19.19 7.21 2.75
CA ARG A 228 -19.72 8.42 2.07
C ARG A 228 -18.82 8.94 0.94
N GLN A 229 -17.58 8.49 0.86
CA GLN A 229 -16.63 8.87 -0.19
C GLN A 229 -16.60 7.86 -1.36
N GLU A 230 -17.22 6.69 -1.20
CA GLU A 230 -17.17 5.59 -2.18
C GLU A 230 -17.70 6.00 -3.54
N PRO A 231 -16.96 5.73 -4.63
CA PRO A 231 -17.51 5.85 -5.97
C PRO A 231 -18.66 4.87 -6.21
N GLN A 232 -19.53 5.20 -7.14
CA GLN A 232 -20.66 4.33 -7.46
C GLN A 232 -20.20 2.92 -7.88
N GLY A 233 -20.77 1.90 -7.25
CA GLY A 233 -20.49 0.50 -7.54
C GLY A 233 -19.20 -0.03 -6.93
N ILE A 234 -18.55 0.71 -6.04
CA ILE A 234 -17.35 0.28 -5.31
C ILE A 234 -17.64 0.35 -3.80
N THR A 235 -17.45 -0.78 -3.11
CA THR A 235 -17.35 -0.82 -1.66
C THR A 235 -15.89 -0.91 -1.28
N VAL A 236 -15.34 0.13 -0.68
CA VAL A 236 -13.93 0.19 -0.28
C VAL A 236 -13.66 -0.91 0.77
N SER A 237 -12.61 -1.71 0.56
CA SER A 237 -12.13 -2.63 1.59
C SER A 237 -11.53 -1.82 2.73
N VAL A 238 -12.03 -1.97 3.93
CA VAL A 238 -11.53 -1.29 5.13
C VAL A 238 -10.89 -2.32 6.05
N GLY A 239 -9.65 -2.05 6.46
CA GLY A 239 -8.99 -2.73 7.56
C GLY A 239 -9.05 -1.89 8.83
N ALA A 240 -8.89 -2.55 9.99
CA ALA A 240 -8.66 -1.87 11.27
C ALA A 240 -7.56 -2.60 12.04
N GLU A 241 -7.08 -2.01 13.14
CA GLU A 241 -5.98 -2.55 13.93
C GLU A 241 -6.33 -2.57 15.43
N ILE A 242 -6.01 -3.67 16.13
CA ILE A 242 -6.30 -3.84 17.56
C ILE A 242 -5.07 -3.71 18.45
N GLY A 243 -3.87 -3.80 17.91
CA GLY A 243 -2.63 -3.69 18.67
C GLY A 243 -1.53 -3.02 17.88
N GLU A 244 -0.85 -2.07 18.50
CA GLU A 244 0.26 -1.34 17.90
C GLU A 244 1.48 -2.25 17.70
N VAL A 245 2.11 -2.17 16.51
CA VAL A 245 3.30 -2.97 16.17
C VAL A 245 4.46 -2.64 17.12
N GLY A 246 5.14 -3.68 17.60
CA GLY A 246 6.26 -3.55 18.54
C GLY A 246 5.87 -3.51 20.03
N MET A 247 4.56 -3.53 20.32
CA MET A 247 4.02 -3.63 21.68
C MET A 247 3.74 -5.10 22.06
N LYS A 248 2.90 -5.33 23.05
CA LYS A 248 2.50 -6.68 23.47
C LYS A 248 1.68 -7.38 22.38
N ASN A 249 1.76 -8.71 22.29
CA ASN A 249 0.92 -9.49 21.36
C ASN A 249 -0.57 -9.28 21.64
N SER A 250 -1.35 -9.19 20.56
CA SER A 250 -2.80 -9.13 20.61
C SER A 250 -3.40 -10.45 21.11
N THR A 251 -4.56 -10.38 21.75
CA THR A 251 -5.29 -11.55 22.24
C THR A 251 -6.67 -11.66 21.60
N VAL A 252 -7.28 -12.85 21.68
CA VAL A 252 -8.62 -13.10 21.18
C VAL A 252 -9.67 -12.25 21.95
N GLU A 253 -9.45 -12.03 23.25
CA GLU A 253 -10.31 -11.20 24.08
C GLU A 253 -10.25 -9.71 23.65
N GLU A 254 -9.07 -9.22 23.27
CA GLU A 254 -8.92 -7.87 22.71
C GLU A 254 -9.65 -7.74 21.37
N LEU A 255 -9.56 -8.76 20.50
CA LEU A 255 -10.31 -8.81 19.24
C LEU A 255 -11.83 -8.77 19.49
N HIS A 256 -12.33 -9.56 20.45
CA HIS A 256 -13.75 -9.52 20.82
C HIS A 256 -14.16 -8.14 21.34
N ALA A 257 -13.36 -7.54 22.22
CA ALA A 257 -13.67 -6.23 22.80
C ALA A 257 -13.73 -5.14 21.71
N PHE A 258 -12.77 -5.17 20.78
CA PHE A 258 -12.75 -4.25 19.64
C PHE A 258 -13.97 -4.47 18.73
N MET A 259 -14.20 -5.67 18.24
CA MET A 259 -15.26 -5.96 17.26
C MET A 259 -16.67 -5.69 17.81
N GLN A 260 -16.93 -6.03 19.08
CA GLN A 260 -18.20 -5.72 19.71
C GLN A 260 -18.43 -4.21 19.82
N GLY A 261 -17.43 -3.46 20.29
CA GLY A 261 -17.51 -2.00 20.40
C GLY A 261 -17.62 -1.33 19.02
N TYR A 262 -16.82 -1.77 18.05
CA TYR A 262 -16.83 -1.27 16.67
C TYR A 262 -18.20 -1.46 16.00
N ASN A 263 -18.75 -2.67 16.08
CA ASN A 263 -20.06 -2.96 15.47
C ASN A 263 -21.20 -2.14 16.13
N GLN A 264 -21.15 -1.94 17.45
CA GLN A 264 -22.11 -1.08 18.15
C GLN A 264 -21.97 0.39 17.73
N ALA A 265 -20.74 0.91 17.67
CA ALA A 265 -20.48 2.28 17.26
C ALA A 265 -20.90 2.52 15.79
N LEU A 266 -20.58 1.58 14.89
CA LEU A 266 -20.97 1.67 13.48
C LEU A 266 -22.50 1.62 13.30
N ALA A 267 -23.19 0.76 14.05
CA ALA A 267 -24.66 0.69 14.05
C ALA A 267 -25.30 2.01 14.53
N ALA A 268 -24.73 2.63 15.57
CA ALA A 268 -25.18 3.93 16.08
C ALA A 268 -25.01 5.09 15.07
N LEU A 269 -24.08 4.96 14.13
CA LEU A 269 -23.87 5.91 13.01
C LEU A 269 -24.80 5.67 11.81
N GLY A 270 -25.77 4.79 11.91
CA GLY A 270 -26.75 4.48 10.87
C GLY A 270 -26.54 3.14 10.18
N GLY A 271 -25.55 2.36 10.61
CA GLY A 271 -25.20 1.05 10.07
C GLY A 271 -24.70 1.11 8.63
N SER A 272 -23.58 0.49 8.36
CA SER A 272 -23.02 0.37 7.01
C SER A 272 -22.16 -0.90 6.94
N VAL A 273 -21.62 -1.21 5.77
CA VAL A 273 -20.60 -2.27 5.62
C VAL A 273 -19.42 -1.95 6.53
N GLY A 274 -19.04 -2.87 7.41
CA GLY A 274 -17.92 -2.75 8.33
C GLY A 274 -16.57 -3.01 7.68
N ILE A 275 -15.60 -3.39 8.51
CA ILE A 275 -14.26 -3.80 8.07
C ILE A 275 -14.30 -5.19 7.41
N SER A 276 -13.32 -5.47 6.54
CA SER A 276 -13.17 -6.76 5.85
C SER A 276 -11.99 -7.59 6.35
N LYS A 277 -11.09 -6.99 7.13
CA LYS A 277 -9.89 -7.59 7.72
C LYS A 277 -9.52 -6.88 9.01
N ILE A 278 -8.65 -7.51 9.83
CA ILE A 278 -8.21 -6.95 11.11
C ILE A 278 -6.71 -7.18 11.33
N SER A 279 -5.97 -6.10 11.53
CA SER A 279 -4.54 -6.16 11.84
C SER A 279 -4.30 -6.44 13.32
N VAL A 280 -3.29 -7.29 13.58
CA VAL A 280 -2.95 -7.77 14.91
C VAL A 280 -1.43 -7.74 15.14
N GLN A 281 -1.02 -7.60 16.40
CA GLN A 281 0.37 -7.71 16.80
C GLN A 281 0.70 -9.13 17.28
N THR A 282 1.73 -9.74 16.71
CA THR A 282 2.19 -11.09 17.08
C THR A 282 3.71 -11.22 17.16
N GLY A 283 4.41 -10.18 17.62
CA GLY A 283 5.84 -10.20 17.95
C GLY A 283 6.76 -9.60 16.91
N THR A 284 6.24 -8.98 15.84
CA THR A 284 7.05 -8.29 14.84
C THR A 284 7.33 -6.83 15.21
N SER A 285 8.25 -6.20 14.49
CA SER A 285 8.49 -4.76 14.54
C SER A 285 8.76 -4.23 13.14
N HIS A 286 8.38 -2.97 12.87
CA HIS A 286 8.62 -2.34 11.59
C HIS A 286 10.12 -2.20 11.28
N GLY A 287 10.55 -2.70 10.12
CA GLY A 287 11.95 -2.68 9.71
C GLY A 287 12.89 -3.63 10.47
N GLY A 288 12.36 -4.38 11.45
CA GLY A 288 13.14 -5.26 12.32
C GLY A 288 13.98 -4.50 13.35
N VAL A 289 14.64 -5.24 14.25
CA VAL A 289 15.58 -4.69 15.23
C VAL A 289 16.98 -4.65 14.62
N VAL A 290 17.51 -3.44 14.40
CA VAL A 290 18.83 -3.24 13.78
C VAL A 290 19.93 -3.43 14.81
N LEU A 291 20.82 -4.38 14.57
CA LEU A 291 22.01 -4.65 15.40
C LEU A 291 23.11 -3.59 15.18
N ALA A 292 24.11 -3.58 16.06
CA ALA A 292 25.18 -2.56 16.01
C ALA A 292 26.00 -2.57 14.71
N ASP A 293 26.06 -3.70 14.02
CA ASP A 293 26.73 -3.88 12.73
C ASP A 293 25.84 -3.54 11.52
N GLY A 294 24.57 -3.11 11.76
CA GLY A 294 23.59 -2.81 10.74
C GLY A 294 22.78 -4.01 10.22
N SER A 295 23.08 -5.23 10.71
CA SER A 295 22.27 -6.40 10.40
C SER A 295 20.94 -6.39 11.18
N ILE A 296 19.99 -7.25 10.78
CA ILE A 296 18.68 -7.35 11.41
C ILE A 296 18.65 -8.55 12.36
N ALA A 297 18.17 -8.35 13.58
CA ALA A 297 17.98 -9.41 14.55
C ALA A 297 16.85 -10.37 14.11
N ASP A 298 16.96 -11.64 14.52
CA ASP A 298 15.90 -12.61 14.31
C ASP A 298 14.59 -12.19 15.00
N VAL A 299 13.50 -12.26 14.26
CA VAL A 299 12.14 -11.96 14.74
C VAL A 299 11.45 -13.25 15.17
N LYS A 300 10.92 -13.28 16.38
CA LYS A 300 10.08 -14.39 16.85
C LYS A 300 8.61 -14.05 16.61
N LEU A 301 8.04 -14.64 15.56
CA LEU A 301 6.63 -14.53 15.24
C LEU A 301 5.83 -15.54 16.05
N ASP A 302 4.78 -15.10 16.73
CA ASP A 302 3.82 -15.96 17.43
C ASP A 302 2.75 -16.47 16.47
N LEU A 303 3.06 -17.56 15.77
CA LEU A 303 2.15 -18.19 14.81
C LEU A 303 0.91 -18.78 15.46
N GLN A 304 0.95 -19.14 16.74
CA GLN A 304 -0.23 -19.68 17.44
C GLN A 304 -1.24 -18.57 17.73
N ALA A 305 -0.77 -17.44 18.25
CA ALA A 305 -1.61 -16.28 18.46
C ALA A 305 -2.21 -15.78 17.12
N LEU A 306 -1.40 -15.70 16.06
CA LEU A 306 -1.86 -15.28 14.74
C LEU A 306 -2.92 -16.23 14.18
N ALA A 307 -2.74 -17.54 14.31
CA ALA A 307 -3.71 -18.56 13.88
C ALA A 307 -5.04 -18.42 14.60
N ALA A 308 -5.01 -18.30 15.95
CA ALA A 308 -6.22 -18.16 16.76
C ALA A 308 -6.99 -16.88 16.44
N LEU A 309 -6.28 -15.75 16.27
CA LEU A 309 -6.87 -14.47 15.90
C LEU A 309 -7.47 -14.52 14.48
N SER A 310 -6.80 -15.16 13.53
CA SER A 310 -7.29 -15.31 12.16
C SER A 310 -8.54 -16.20 12.09
N GLU A 311 -8.57 -17.29 12.84
CA GLU A 311 -9.74 -18.18 12.97
C GLU A 311 -10.96 -17.43 13.53
N VAL A 312 -10.80 -16.75 14.67
CA VAL A 312 -11.89 -15.98 15.29
C VAL A 312 -12.37 -14.85 14.38
N ALA A 313 -11.47 -14.14 13.72
CA ALA A 313 -11.83 -13.08 12.77
C ALA A 313 -12.72 -13.62 11.62
N ARG A 314 -12.39 -14.81 11.07
CA ARG A 314 -13.15 -15.42 9.98
C ARG A 314 -14.47 -16.03 10.50
N GLU A 315 -14.41 -16.90 11.50
CA GLU A 315 -15.54 -17.73 11.88
C GLU A 315 -16.60 -16.97 12.66
N GLN A 316 -16.20 -15.98 13.47
CA GLN A 316 -17.15 -15.26 14.32
C GLN A 316 -17.55 -13.90 13.78
N TYR A 317 -16.70 -13.28 12.94
CA TYR A 317 -16.94 -11.93 12.43
C TYR A 317 -17.06 -11.86 10.91
N GLY A 318 -16.81 -12.95 10.18
CA GLY A 318 -16.93 -13.02 8.72
C GLY A 318 -15.87 -12.19 7.98
N LEU A 319 -14.76 -11.85 8.66
CA LEU A 319 -13.64 -11.13 8.07
C LEU A 319 -12.75 -12.07 7.24
N ALA A 320 -11.87 -11.54 6.42
CA ALA A 320 -10.91 -12.36 5.66
C ALA A 320 -9.93 -13.13 6.56
N GLY A 321 -9.72 -12.69 7.76
CA GLY A 321 -8.78 -13.19 8.76
C GLY A 321 -7.94 -12.07 9.36
N ALA A 322 -6.90 -12.47 10.09
CA ALA A 322 -5.92 -11.54 10.65
C ALA A 322 -4.91 -11.06 9.60
N VAL A 323 -4.42 -9.85 9.79
CA VAL A 323 -3.35 -9.23 8.99
C VAL A 323 -2.11 -9.09 9.85
N GLN A 324 -0.94 -9.38 9.25
CA GLN A 324 0.36 -9.29 9.92
C GLN A 324 1.22 -8.18 9.34
N HIS A 325 1.56 -7.19 10.17
CA HIS A 325 2.54 -6.16 9.85
C HIS A 325 3.97 -6.59 10.21
N GLY A 326 4.98 -5.83 9.70
CA GLY A 326 6.38 -6.04 10.04
C GLY A 326 6.99 -7.35 9.53
N ALA A 327 6.41 -7.97 8.50
CA ALA A 327 6.88 -9.24 7.94
C ALA A 327 8.10 -9.11 7.00
N SER A 328 8.51 -7.90 6.64
CA SER A 328 9.57 -7.64 5.63
C SER A 328 10.93 -8.23 5.95
N THR A 329 11.24 -8.44 7.22
CA THR A 329 12.55 -8.90 7.69
C THR A 329 12.52 -10.33 8.22
N LEU A 330 11.41 -11.05 8.00
CA LEU A 330 11.32 -12.46 8.38
C LEU A 330 12.23 -13.33 7.51
N PRO A 331 12.75 -14.43 8.06
CA PRO A 331 13.53 -15.39 7.30
C PRO A 331 12.65 -16.08 6.25
N ALA A 332 13.28 -16.49 5.14
CA ALA A 332 12.59 -17.07 3.98
C ALA A 332 11.65 -18.23 4.30
N ASN A 333 12.03 -19.08 5.26
CA ASN A 333 11.24 -20.25 5.70
C ASN A 333 9.99 -19.90 6.54
N ALA A 334 9.82 -18.64 6.94
CA ALA A 334 8.66 -18.21 7.72
C ALA A 334 7.41 -18.00 6.85
N PHE A 335 7.58 -17.55 5.60
CA PHE A 335 6.46 -17.11 4.75
C PHE A 335 5.45 -18.20 4.43
N GLY A 336 5.88 -19.44 4.21
CA GLY A 336 4.99 -20.57 3.94
C GLY A 336 4.07 -20.96 5.11
N ASN A 337 4.22 -20.38 6.29
CA ASN A 337 3.32 -20.61 7.41
C ASN A 337 2.02 -19.79 7.30
N PHE A 338 2.07 -18.58 6.74
CA PHE A 338 0.91 -17.69 6.68
C PHE A 338 -0.30 -18.29 5.95
N PRO A 339 -0.17 -18.89 4.74
CA PRO A 339 -1.31 -19.54 4.10
C PRO A 339 -1.85 -20.74 4.89
N ARG A 340 -0.97 -21.49 5.59
CA ARG A 340 -1.38 -22.67 6.37
C ARG A 340 -2.25 -22.34 7.58
N ILE A 341 -2.05 -21.15 8.16
CA ILE A 341 -2.84 -20.65 9.30
C ILE A 341 -3.91 -19.65 8.86
N GLU A 342 -4.18 -19.57 7.55
CA GLU A 342 -5.20 -18.71 6.97
C GLU A 342 -5.05 -17.23 7.35
N THR A 343 -3.82 -16.73 7.45
CA THR A 343 -3.57 -15.29 7.56
C THR A 343 -4.08 -14.60 6.30
N ALA A 344 -4.91 -13.57 6.45
CA ALA A 344 -5.54 -12.90 5.31
C ALA A 344 -4.51 -12.16 4.44
N GLU A 345 -3.65 -11.39 5.09
CA GLU A 345 -2.74 -10.45 4.43
C GLU A 345 -1.46 -10.30 5.25
N ILE A 346 -0.33 -10.05 4.58
CA ILE A 346 0.92 -9.63 5.23
C ILE A 346 1.47 -8.39 4.54
N HIS A 347 2.01 -7.46 5.34
CA HIS A 347 2.59 -6.20 4.86
C HIS A 347 4.11 -6.31 4.71
N LEU A 348 4.59 -5.92 3.55
CA LEU A 348 5.97 -6.11 3.10
C LEU A 348 6.52 -4.80 2.52
N ALA A 349 7.51 -4.22 3.18
CA ALA A 349 8.01 -2.89 2.82
C ALA A 349 9.55 -2.82 2.76
N THR A 350 10.20 -2.88 3.91
CA THR A 350 11.61 -2.51 4.12
C THR A 350 12.59 -3.32 3.28
N ASN A 351 12.31 -4.61 3.06
CA ASN A 351 13.21 -5.46 2.27
C ASN A 351 13.34 -4.98 0.82
N PHE A 352 12.27 -4.49 0.22
CA PHE A 352 12.30 -4.03 -1.19
C PHE A 352 13.18 -2.78 -1.35
N GLN A 353 13.07 -1.81 -0.43
CA GLN A 353 13.97 -0.66 -0.45
C GLN A 353 15.42 -1.05 -0.15
N ASN A 354 15.66 -2.03 0.74
CA ASN A 354 17.00 -2.50 1.06
C ASN A 354 17.67 -3.13 -0.16
N ILE A 355 16.96 -3.95 -0.93
CA ILE A 355 17.46 -4.50 -2.21
C ILE A 355 17.96 -3.37 -3.12
N ILE A 356 17.25 -2.24 -3.19
CA ILE A 356 17.63 -1.11 -4.03
C ILE A 356 18.84 -0.36 -3.45
N PHE A 357 18.78 0.05 -2.16
CA PHE A 357 19.85 0.81 -1.50
C PHE A 357 21.18 0.06 -1.49
N ASP A 358 21.13 -1.25 -1.26
CA ASP A 358 22.30 -2.10 -1.06
C ASP A 358 22.72 -2.82 -2.36
N HIS A 359 22.02 -2.57 -3.49
CA HIS A 359 22.30 -3.23 -4.76
C HIS A 359 23.71 -2.91 -5.27
N PRO A 360 24.53 -3.92 -5.64
CA PRO A 360 25.93 -3.71 -6.03
C PRO A 360 26.09 -2.83 -7.27
N ARG A 361 25.10 -2.80 -8.16
CA ARG A 361 25.08 -1.96 -9.35
C ARG A 361 24.70 -0.50 -9.09
N LEU A 362 24.21 -0.16 -7.87
CA LEU A 362 23.91 1.25 -7.57
C LEU A 362 25.23 2.05 -7.60
N PRO A 363 25.32 3.17 -8.36
CA PRO A 363 26.58 3.91 -8.51
C PRO A 363 27.16 4.37 -7.18
N ALA A 364 28.46 4.19 -6.97
CA ALA A 364 29.14 4.57 -5.73
C ALA A 364 28.97 6.07 -5.42
N GLU A 365 29.00 6.92 -6.44
CA GLU A 365 28.76 8.36 -6.29
C GLU A 365 27.36 8.67 -5.77
N LEU A 366 26.33 7.99 -6.30
CA LEU A 366 24.95 8.17 -5.82
C LEU A 366 24.80 7.68 -4.37
N ARG A 367 25.40 6.52 -4.03
CA ARG A 367 25.43 6.04 -2.64
C ARG A 367 26.08 7.05 -1.69
N GLN A 368 27.17 7.67 -2.11
CA GLN A 368 27.84 8.70 -1.30
C GLN A 368 26.95 9.94 -1.13
N ARG A 369 26.31 10.41 -2.20
CA ARG A 369 25.38 11.55 -2.16
C ARG A 369 24.21 11.29 -1.23
N LEU A 370 23.61 10.09 -1.32
CA LEU A 370 22.54 9.64 -0.41
C LEU A 370 23.00 9.66 1.06
N ARG A 371 24.20 9.13 1.35
CA ARG A 371 24.74 9.10 2.71
C ARG A 371 25.00 10.51 3.23
N SER A 372 25.65 11.37 2.45
CA SER A 372 25.90 12.77 2.84
C SER A 372 24.60 13.52 3.10
N TRP A 373 23.59 13.32 2.25
CA TRP A 373 22.29 13.95 2.45
C TRP A 373 21.62 13.51 3.76
N VAL A 374 21.68 12.21 4.11
CA VAL A 374 21.14 11.68 5.36
C VAL A 374 21.86 12.30 6.58
N ASP A 375 23.19 12.38 6.52
CA ASP A 375 23.98 12.98 7.60
C ASP A 375 23.64 14.47 7.82
N GLU A 376 23.34 15.20 6.74
CA GLU A 376 23.02 16.64 6.79
C GLU A 376 21.55 16.92 7.14
N ASN A 377 20.61 16.14 6.61
CA ASN A 377 19.17 16.47 6.64
C ASN A 377 18.35 15.59 7.58
N ALA A 378 18.86 14.43 7.99
CA ALA A 378 18.16 13.49 8.87
C ALA A 378 18.88 13.28 10.22
N ALA A 379 19.79 14.17 10.60
CA ALA A 379 20.55 14.09 11.86
C ALA A 379 19.65 13.97 13.11
N GLY A 380 18.44 14.55 13.09
CA GLY A 380 17.45 14.46 14.16
C GLY A 380 16.89 13.05 14.41
N GLU A 381 16.99 12.14 13.44
CA GLU A 381 16.57 10.73 13.57
C GLU A 381 17.56 9.90 14.41
N ARG A 382 18.77 10.41 14.65
CA ARG A 382 19.79 9.70 15.41
C ARG A 382 19.41 9.60 16.88
N LYS A 383 19.25 8.39 17.36
CA LYS A 383 19.01 8.13 18.79
C LYS A 383 20.34 8.04 19.54
N SER A 384 20.30 8.40 20.82
CA SER A 384 21.48 8.26 21.71
C SER A 384 21.91 6.77 21.75
N GLY A 385 23.19 6.53 21.42
CA GLY A 385 23.76 5.19 21.37
C GLY A 385 23.72 4.50 20.02
N ASP A 386 23.05 5.07 19.00
CA ASP A 386 23.09 4.49 17.66
C ASP A 386 24.52 4.54 17.09
N THR A 387 24.95 3.43 16.51
CA THR A 387 26.13 3.41 15.63
C THR A 387 25.83 4.17 14.32
N ASN A 388 26.86 4.52 13.54
CA ASN A 388 26.65 5.16 12.24
C ASN A 388 25.85 4.27 11.28
N GLU A 389 26.03 2.96 11.33
CA GLU A 389 25.33 2.00 10.48
C GLU A 389 23.85 1.89 10.90
N GLN A 390 23.57 1.82 12.21
CA GLN A 390 22.20 1.84 12.72
C GLN A 390 21.46 3.12 12.35
N PHE A 391 22.09 4.27 12.53
CA PHE A 391 21.52 5.56 12.14
C PHE A 391 21.22 5.60 10.65
N TYR A 392 22.21 5.28 9.80
CA TYR A 392 22.05 5.30 8.35
C TYR A 392 20.94 4.36 7.88
N TYR A 393 20.92 3.14 8.39
CA TYR A 393 19.87 2.17 8.05
C TYR A 393 18.46 2.72 8.35
N LYS A 394 18.26 3.31 9.53
CA LYS A 394 16.96 3.86 9.95
C LYS A 394 16.57 5.12 9.15
N ALA A 395 17.53 6.00 8.89
CA ALA A 395 17.28 7.32 8.32
C ALA A 395 17.30 7.39 6.78
N ARG A 396 17.96 6.42 6.08
CA ARG A 396 18.16 6.46 4.63
C ARG A 396 16.87 6.53 3.81
N LYS A 397 15.76 6.04 4.34
CA LYS A 397 14.45 6.15 3.69
C LYS A 397 14.03 7.60 3.43
N LYS A 398 14.41 8.54 4.30
CA LYS A 398 14.12 9.98 4.15
C LYS A 398 14.76 10.60 2.89
N ALA A 399 15.79 9.97 2.33
CA ALA A 399 16.41 10.41 1.08
C ALA A 399 15.66 9.96 -0.19
N ILE A 400 14.62 9.12 -0.10
CA ILE A 400 13.93 8.56 -1.27
C ILE A 400 13.30 9.68 -2.12
N GLY A 401 12.54 10.58 -1.52
CA GLY A 401 11.91 11.72 -2.21
C GLY A 401 12.93 12.65 -2.85
N PRO A 402 13.89 13.21 -2.09
CA PRO A 402 14.93 14.10 -2.62
C PRO A 402 15.75 13.49 -3.77
N PHE A 403 15.95 12.18 -3.78
CA PHE A 403 16.69 11.48 -4.83
C PHE A 403 15.79 10.69 -5.81
N LYS A 404 14.48 10.94 -5.78
CA LYS A 404 13.53 10.23 -6.66
C LYS A 404 13.92 10.33 -8.12
N GLN A 405 14.22 11.52 -8.62
CA GLN A 405 14.58 11.74 -10.01
C GLN A 405 15.93 11.12 -10.38
N ASP A 406 16.95 11.19 -9.50
CA ASP A 406 18.24 10.52 -9.70
C ASP A 406 18.05 9.01 -9.89
N LEU A 407 17.24 8.39 -9.05
CA LEU A 407 16.95 6.94 -9.08
C LEU A 407 16.18 6.52 -10.34
N TRP A 408 15.19 7.30 -10.76
CA TRP A 408 14.44 7.06 -11.98
C TRP A 408 15.28 7.28 -13.26
N SER A 409 16.32 8.14 -13.17
CA SER A 409 17.23 8.48 -14.27
C SER A 409 18.42 7.55 -14.37
N LEU A 410 18.56 6.55 -13.52
CA LEU A 410 19.63 5.55 -13.62
C LEU A 410 19.63 4.89 -15.00
N PRO A 411 20.80 4.54 -15.56
CA PRO A 411 20.91 3.77 -16.81
C PRO A 411 20.01 2.53 -16.81
N GLU A 412 19.45 2.20 -17.97
CA GLU A 412 18.47 1.11 -18.11
C GLU A 412 19.03 -0.25 -17.66
N ASP A 413 20.33 -0.51 -17.94
CA ASP A 413 20.99 -1.75 -17.52
C ASP A 413 21.13 -1.86 -15.99
N ILE A 414 21.28 -0.73 -15.28
CA ILE A 414 21.30 -0.68 -13.81
C ILE A 414 19.89 -0.89 -13.26
N ARG A 415 18.91 -0.12 -13.77
CA ARG A 415 17.50 -0.27 -13.36
C ARG A 415 16.99 -1.68 -13.63
N GLY A 416 17.35 -2.25 -14.79
CA GLY A 416 17.00 -3.62 -15.17
C GLY A 416 17.60 -4.67 -14.24
N ALA A 417 18.86 -4.50 -13.79
CA ALA A 417 19.49 -5.41 -12.84
C ALA A 417 18.78 -5.37 -11.47
N ILE A 418 18.51 -4.18 -10.94
CA ILE A 418 17.77 -3.98 -9.68
C ILE A 418 16.36 -4.58 -9.78
N ALA A 419 15.64 -4.26 -10.86
CA ALA A 419 14.30 -4.79 -11.10
C ALA A 419 14.29 -6.32 -11.25
N GLY A 420 15.34 -6.93 -11.80
CA GLY A 420 15.49 -8.38 -11.89
C GLY A 420 15.63 -9.06 -10.54
N ASP A 421 16.32 -8.47 -9.57
CA ASP A 421 16.44 -9.03 -8.23
C ASP A 421 15.16 -8.80 -7.42
N LEU A 422 14.49 -7.67 -7.60
CA LEU A 422 13.14 -7.45 -7.05
C LEU A 422 12.13 -8.47 -7.60
N GLU A 423 12.13 -8.75 -8.91
CA GLU A 423 11.24 -9.72 -9.54
C GLU A 423 11.40 -11.13 -8.97
N LYS A 424 12.65 -11.56 -8.76
CA LYS A 424 12.94 -12.86 -8.09
C LYS A 424 12.36 -12.90 -6.68
N THR A 425 12.49 -11.80 -5.94
CA THR A 425 11.95 -11.69 -4.58
C THR A 425 10.42 -11.76 -4.59
N PHE A 426 9.76 -11.05 -5.51
CA PHE A 426 8.30 -11.11 -5.64
C PHE A 426 7.82 -12.50 -6.07
N ALA A 427 8.48 -13.13 -7.03
CA ALA A 427 8.15 -14.50 -7.46
C ALA A 427 8.25 -15.50 -6.31
N PHE A 428 9.32 -15.41 -5.50
CA PHE A 428 9.49 -16.21 -4.29
C PHE A 428 8.35 -15.99 -3.29
N LEU A 429 8.01 -14.72 -3.00
CA LEU A 429 6.93 -14.41 -2.07
C LEU A 429 5.57 -14.93 -2.57
N PHE A 430 5.28 -14.80 -3.87
CA PHE A 430 4.03 -15.29 -4.45
C PHE A 430 3.90 -16.81 -4.37
N GLU A 431 5.00 -17.53 -4.52
CA GLU A 431 5.05 -18.97 -4.31
C GLU A 431 4.81 -19.34 -2.84
N GLN A 432 5.55 -18.72 -1.91
CA GLN A 432 5.45 -19.03 -0.48
C GLN A 432 4.08 -18.67 0.12
N LEU A 433 3.45 -17.62 -0.39
CA LEU A 433 2.14 -17.15 0.07
C LEU A 433 0.97 -17.79 -0.67
N ASN A 434 1.24 -18.75 -1.58
CA ASN A 434 0.24 -19.46 -2.38
C ASN A 434 -0.65 -18.54 -3.21
N VAL A 435 -0.17 -17.37 -3.65
CA VAL A 435 -0.98 -16.46 -4.48
C VAL A 435 -0.87 -16.74 -5.97
N ASN A 436 0.02 -17.62 -6.39
CA ASN A 436 0.08 -18.10 -7.76
C ASN A 436 -1.25 -18.82 -8.13
N GLY A 437 -1.81 -18.50 -9.29
CA GLY A 437 -3.09 -19.02 -9.74
C GLY A 437 -4.33 -18.33 -9.15
N THR A 438 -4.18 -17.31 -8.30
CA THR A 438 -5.32 -16.57 -7.71
C THR A 438 -6.04 -15.64 -8.69
N GLU A 439 -5.57 -15.55 -9.95
CA GLU A 439 -6.29 -14.87 -11.03
C GLU A 439 -7.74 -15.35 -11.15
N ASP A 440 -7.97 -16.67 -11.05
CA ASP A 440 -9.31 -17.26 -11.12
C ASP A 440 -10.20 -16.81 -9.95
N GLN A 441 -9.63 -16.66 -8.74
CA GLN A 441 -10.35 -16.16 -7.57
C GLN A 441 -10.74 -14.68 -7.74
N VAL A 442 -9.81 -13.87 -8.22
CA VAL A 442 -10.06 -12.44 -8.50
C VAL A 442 -11.16 -12.31 -9.56
N ASN A 443 -11.07 -13.03 -10.66
CA ASN A 443 -12.09 -12.99 -11.72
C ASN A 443 -13.47 -13.47 -11.25
N ARG A 444 -13.51 -14.40 -10.27
CA ARG A 444 -14.76 -14.92 -9.71
C ARG A 444 -15.45 -13.94 -8.78
N PHE A 445 -14.71 -13.26 -7.91
CA PHE A 445 -15.29 -12.48 -6.81
C PHE A 445 -15.23 -10.98 -7.02
N ILE A 446 -14.30 -10.47 -7.84
CA ILE A 446 -14.09 -9.03 -7.99
C ILE A 446 -14.76 -8.50 -9.25
N GLN A 447 -15.62 -7.51 -9.05
CA GLN A 447 -16.12 -6.66 -10.12
C GLN A 447 -15.44 -5.30 -10.03
N ALA A 448 -14.70 -4.94 -11.07
CA ALA A 448 -14.06 -3.64 -11.17
C ALA A 448 -14.84 -2.76 -12.17
N PRO A 449 -15.79 -1.92 -11.72
CA PRO A 449 -16.56 -1.08 -12.62
C PRO A 449 -15.65 -0.06 -13.31
N ILE A 450 -15.99 0.30 -14.54
CA ILE A 450 -15.29 1.35 -15.27
C ILE A 450 -15.61 2.69 -14.62
N GLN A 451 -14.59 3.46 -14.30
CA GLN A 451 -14.68 4.78 -13.69
C GLN A 451 -13.96 5.79 -14.59
N HIS A 452 -14.69 6.43 -15.50
CA HIS A 452 -14.11 7.48 -16.32
C HIS A 452 -13.91 8.77 -15.52
N HIS A 453 -12.71 9.33 -15.61
CA HIS A 453 -12.47 10.66 -15.08
C HIS A 453 -12.93 11.71 -16.10
N ALA A 454 -13.84 12.57 -15.69
CA ALA A 454 -14.13 13.77 -16.48
C ALA A 454 -12.83 14.53 -16.70
N ALA A 455 -12.61 15.04 -17.93
CA ALA A 455 -11.39 15.77 -18.27
C ALA A 455 -11.10 16.84 -17.20
N LEU A 456 -10.11 16.53 -16.41
CA LEU A 456 -9.39 17.29 -15.38
C LEU A 456 -10.04 18.58 -14.84
N LYS A 457 -10.58 18.48 -13.62
CA LYS A 457 -10.79 19.64 -12.75
C LYS A 457 -9.52 19.91 -11.91
N PRO A 458 -9.25 21.16 -11.52
CA PRO A 458 -8.06 21.48 -10.74
C PRO A 458 -8.03 20.73 -9.40
N VAL A 459 -6.82 20.31 -9.03
CA VAL A 459 -6.45 19.54 -7.84
C VAL A 459 -7.00 20.18 -6.56
N LEU A 460 -7.68 19.39 -5.75
CA LEU A 460 -7.94 19.69 -4.34
C LEU A 460 -6.60 19.89 -3.60
N VAL A 461 -6.59 20.84 -2.68
CA VAL A 461 -5.41 21.10 -1.83
C VAL A 461 -5.01 19.81 -1.12
N ALA A 462 -3.76 19.41 -1.30
CA ALA A 462 -3.20 18.22 -0.67
C ALA A 462 -3.45 18.19 0.85
N ALA A 463 -3.73 16.99 1.38
CA ALA A 463 -3.79 16.79 2.83
C ALA A 463 -2.42 17.06 3.46
N ALA A 464 -2.40 17.47 4.72
CA ALA A 464 -1.14 17.60 5.44
C ALA A 464 -0.48 16.24 5.61
N ASP A 465 0.81 16.16 5.27
CA ASP A 465 1.59 14.96 5.47
C ASP A 465 2.01 14.87 6.94
N ASP A 466 2.02 13.66 7.48
CA ASP A 466 2.52 13.38 8.81
C ASP A 466 3.70 12.41 8.73
N PRO A 467 4.95 12.90 8.83
CA PRO A 467 6.13 12.07 8.69
C PRO A 467 6.31 11.03 9.82
N ASP A 468 5.59 11.21 10.95
CA ASP A 468 5.70 10.36 12.14
C ASP A 468 4.53 9.36 12.26
N ALA A 469 3.55 9.40 11.36
CA ALA A 469 2.45 8.46 11.38
C ALA A 469 2.86 7.11 10.77
N GLY A 470 2.56 6.01 11.44
CA GLY A 470 2.79 4.66 10.91
C GLY A 470 4.20 4.10 11.08
N GLU A 471 4.98 4.57 12.07
CA GLU A 471 6.31 4.03 12.41
C GLU A 471 6.45 3.63 13.87
#